data_cf6f7025e2c0deb64c0f5c621a785ba4
#
_entry.id   cf6f7025e2c0deb64c0f5c621a785ba4
#
_cell.length_a   1.000
_cell.length_b   1.000
_cell.length_c   1.000
_cell.angle_alpha   90.00
_cell.angle_beta   90.00
_cell.angle_gamma   90.00
#
_symmetry.space_group_name_H-M   'P 1'
#
loop_
_entity.id
_entity.type
_entity.pdbx_description
1 polymer ?
#
loop_
_entity_poly.entity_id
_entity_poly.type
_entity_poly.pdbx_seq_one_letter_code
_entity_poly.pdbx_strand_id
1 'polypeptide(L)'
;MAQGSTNAALSPWNVVALDTFQTPERTQASQWRRSWRAATTWMIGKEASERQAKQESELRALPKVKLAHVAPPIDWLPATERLKQALKDYEDAPVVLFISPPYGEHSTVVSQWAAQQDIPCLTVPMLKELVDGSLAWVEDATQLKRWAIPALEYHFLRHTNGLQGVRELLERALSGRLGQSVMGCDSWTYAYLQHAVGLEGVPVLTLQGLEGEQLAHYFSQAAGECPTVYSTRTGKSILTSDSDQKEAYKELQRLAAHCRGHLGIAWHYWRERLREPAEDSDSSDNNGHKCSDKEDSDTSQELWLLDALAEAELPTDTGDLATLLLHTLLIHGGLEDHALKHVLPFSDHESLNARFALARRGILSSQQGRWQVAPLSYASVRQLLESRNYLVDPL
;
A
#
# COMPACT_ATOMS: atom_id res chain seq x y z
N MET A 1 -30.28 19.29 0.11
CA MET A 1 -28.92 19.81 0.35
C MET A 1 -28.13 19.01 1.41
N ALA A 2 -28.66 17.98 2.05
CA ALA A 2 -27.95 17.19 3.09
C ALA A 2 -27.16 15.97 2.58
N GLN A 3 -27.44 15.49 1.38
CA GLN A 3 -26.75 14.32 0.80
C GLN A 3 -25.33 14.61 0.25
N GLY A 4 -25.01 15.87 -0.10
CA GLY A 4 -23.69 16.25 -0.59
C GLY A 4 -22.62 16.35 0.49
N SER A 5 -23.00 16.59 1.75
CA SER A 5 -22.05 16.75 2.87
C SER A 5 -21.56 15.40 3.42
N THR A 6 -22.42 14.37 3.39
CA THR A 6 -22.08 13.03 3.90
C THR A 6 -21.13 12.28 2.96
N ASN A 7 -21.31 12.45 1.64
CA ASN A 7 -20.43 11.82 0.65
C ASN A 7 -19.01 12.41 0.62
N ALA A 8 -18.83 13.68 0.98
CA ALA A 8 -17.50 14.30 1.05
C ALA A 8 -16.68 13.77 2.24
N ALA A 9 -17.33 13.44 3.36
CA ALA A 9 -16.69 12.90 4.55
C ALA A 9 -16.24 11.44 4.37
N LEU A 10 -16.85 10.68 3.47
CA LEU A 10 -16.54 9.28 3.19
C LEU A 10 -15.55 9.10 2.01
N SER A 11 -15.15 10.19 1.36
CA SER A 11 -14.21 10.11 0.23
C SER A 11 -12.82 9.64 0.70
N PRO A 12 -12.23 8.60 0.08
CA PRO A 12 -10.88 8.12 0.44
C PRO A 12 -9.76 9.04 -0.05
N TRP A 13 -10.09 10.09 -0.80
CA TRP A 13 -9.15 10.93 -1.54
C TRP A 13 -8.94 12.30 -0.89
N ASN A 14 -8.74 12.33 0.43
CA ASN A 14 -8.46 13.59 1.13
C ASN A 14 -6.95 13.81 1.21
N VAL A 15 -6.45 14.87 0.53
CA VAL A 15 -5.06 15.30 0.60
C VAL A 15 -4.91 16.27 1.77
N VAL A 16 -3.97 15.98 2.65
CA VAL A 16 -3.68 16.77 3.86
C VAL A 16 -2.20 17.10 3.96
N ALA A 17 -1.86 18.13 4.72
CA ALA A 17 -0.47 18.36 5.09
C ALA A 17 0.01 17.29 6.07
N LEU A 18 1.29 16.89 5.99
CA LEU A 18 1.84 15.80 6.79
C LEU A 18 1.70 16.03 8.30
N ASP A 19 1.80 17.26 8.76
CA ASP A 19 1.64 17.65 10.17
C ASP A 19 0.21 17.49 10.69
N THR A 20 -0.78 17.44 9.79
CA THR A 20 -2.20 17.19 10.10
C THR A 20 -2.63 15.76 9.85
N PHE A 21 -1.75 14.93 9.32
CA PHE A 21 -2.04 13.52 9.04
C PHE A 21 -2.38 12.74 10.31
N GLN A 22 -3.44 11.96 10.26
CA GLN A 22 -3.90 11.13 11.36
C GLN A 22 -3.99 9.67 10.92
N THR A 23 -3.38 8.81 11.72
CA THR A 23 -3.61 7.36 11.56
C THR A 23 -4.95 6.98 12.17
N PRO A 24 -5.65 5.98 11.61
CA PRO A 24 -6.87 5.44 12.21
C PRO A 24 -6.67 5.14 13.69
N GLU A 25 -7.70 5.39 14.48
CA GLU A 25 -7.66 5.08 15.92
C GLU A 25 -7.19 3.64 16.13
N ARG A 26 -6.11 3.52 16.88
CA ARG A 26 -5.63 2.22 17.37
C ARG A 26 -6.66 1.70 18.36
N THR A 27 -7.76 1.14 17.88
CA THR A 27 -8.58 0.30 18.73
C THR A 27 -7.64 -0.71 19.41
N GLN A 28 -7.91 -1.12 20.63
CA GLN A 28 -7.11 -2.07 21.45
C GLN A 28 -6.58 -3.31 20.68
N ALA A 29 -6.95 -3.46 19.41
CA ALA A 29 -6.48 -4.47 18.48
C ALA A 29 -4.96 -4.53 18.29
N SER A 30 -4.22 -3.44 18.48
CA SER A 30 -2.74 -3.46 18.34
C SER A 30 -2.05 -4.13 19.55
N GLN A 31 -2.65 -4.12 20.72
CA GLN A 31 -2.19 -4.93 21.86
C GLN A 31 -2.57 -6.42 21.73
N TRP A 32 -3.51 -6.73 20.84
CA TRP A 32 -4.05 -8.06 20.63
C TRP A 32 -3.18 -8.98 19.77
N ARG A 33 -2.19 -8.50 19.04
CA ARG A 33 -1.33 -9.37 18.23
C ARG A 33 -0.61 -10.48 19.02
N ARG A 34 -0.22 -10.23 20.26
CA ARG A 34 0.43 -11.25 21.11
C ARG A 34 -0.56 -12.15 21.82
N SER A 35 -1.73 -11.65 22.14
CA SER A 35 -2.76 -12.44 22.86
C SER A 35 -3.74 -13.13 21.89
N TRP A 36 -3.77 -12.76 20.61
CA TRP A 36 -4.79 -13.27 19.71
C TRP A 36 -4.58 -14.74 19.31
N ARG A 37 -3.34 -15.16 19.07
CA ARG A 37 -3.05 -16.60 18.86
C ARG A 37 -3.41 -17.46 20.10
N ALA A 38 -3.28 -16.91 21.28
CA ALA A 38 -3.66 -17.60 22.52
C ALA A 38 -5.15 -17.42 22.88
N ALA A 39 -5.76 -16.28 22.56
CA ALA A 39 -7.13 -15.94 22.95
C ALA A 39 -8.18 -16.45 21.97
N THR A 40 -7.88 -16.56 20.66
CA THR A 40 -8.81 -17.17 19.69
C THR A 40 -9.04 -18.64 20.00
N THR A 41 -8.03 -19.36 20.46
CA THR A 41 -8.17 -20.76 20.90
C THR A 41 -8.94 -20.87 22.21
N TRP A 42 -9.01 -19.82 23.01
CA TRP A 42 -9.60 -19.82 24.35
C TRP A 42 -10.99 -19.20 24.44
N MET A 43 -11.31 -18.18 23.62
CA MET A 43 -12.61 -17.48 23.65
C MET A 43 -13.62 -17.99 22.63
N ILE A 44 -13.18 -18.58 21.53
CA ILE A 44 -14.05 -19.30 20.61
C ILE A 44 -14.06 -20.73 21.11
N GLY A 45 -15.18 -21.19 21.66
CA GLY A 45 -15.29 -22.57 22.11
C GLY A 45 -14.82 -23.52 21.00
N LYS A 46 -14.18 -24.63 21.38
CA LYS A 46 -13.56 -25.60 20.45
C LYS A 46 -14.45 -25.96 19.26
N GLU A 47 -15.77 -26.07 19.49
CA GLU A 47 -16.76 -26.35 18.44
C GLU A 47 -16.95 -25.20 17.43
N ALA A 48 -16.88 -23.93 17.86
CA ALA A 48 -17.00 -22.79 16.96
C ALA A 48 -15.74 -22.64 16.10
N SER A 49 -14.55 -22.90 16.65
CA SER A 49 -13.28 -22.94 15.92
C SER A 49 -13.24 -24.10 14.91
N GLU A 50 -13.76 -25.27 15.26
CA GLU A 50 -13.84 -26.41 14.35
C GLU A 50 -14.83 -26.17 13.20
N ARG A 51 -15.98 -25.52 13.48
CA ARG A 51 -16.93 -25.10 12.42
C ARG A 51 -16.33 -24.08 11.47
N GLN A 52 -15.64 -23.08 12.00
CA GLN A 52 -14.96 -22.07 11.19
C GLN A 52 -13.88 -22.71 10.32
N ALA A 53 -13.03 -23.56 10.87
CA ALA A 53 -12.01 -24.28 10.12
C ALA A 53 -12.60 -25.18 9.04
N LYS A 54 -13.74 -25.85 9.32
CA LYS A 54 -14.46 -26.65 8.33
C LYS A 54 -15.03 -25.76 7.22
N GLN A 55 -15.64 -24.63 7.56
CA GLN A 55 -16.17 -23.68 6.59
C GLN A 55 -15.05 -23.08 5.72
N GLU A 56 -13.89 -22.74 6.28
CA GLU A 56 -12.75 -22.25 5.51
C GLU A 56 -12.19 -23.33 4.56
N SER A 57 -12.26 -24.61 4.91
CA SER A 57 -11.84 -25.71 4.04
C SER A 57 -12.76 -25.92 2.83
N GLU A 58 -14.00 -25.44 2.90
CA GLU A 58 -14.99 -25.49 1.83
C GLU A 58 -14.90 -24.27 0.89
N LEU A 59 -13.95 -23.36 1.16
CA LEU A 59 -13.71 -22.16 0.38
C LEU A 59 -12.47 -22.30 -0.50
N ARG A 60 -12.54 -21.76 -1.71
CA ARG A 60 -11.41 -21.68 -2.65
C ARG A 60 -11.04 -20.23 -2.97
N ALA A 61 -9.81 -20.02 -3.42
CA ALA A 61 -9.37 -18.72 -3.91
C ALA A 61 -10.16 -18.33 -5.17
N LEU A 62 -10.51 -17.06 -5.29
CA LEU A 62 -11.18 -16.56 -6.48
C LEU A 62 -10.29 -16.71 -7.72
N PRO A 63 -10.83 -17.11 -8.87
CA PRO A 63 -10.15 -17.01 -10.15
C PRO A 63 -9.71 -15.57 -10.41
N LYS A 64 -8.55 -15.39 -11.03
CA LYS A 64 -7.97 -14.05 -11.29
C LYS A 64 -8.93 -13.10 -12.00
N VAL A 65 -9.72 -13.61 -12.97
CA VAL A 65 -10.68 -12.80 -13.73
C VAL A 65 -11.81 -12.30 -12.81
N LYS A 66 -12.36 -13.19 -11.98
CA LYS A 66 -13.42 -12.84 -11.03
C LYS A 66 -12.90 -11.88 -9.96
N LEU A 67 -11.68 -12.13 -9.45
CA LEU A 67 -11.02 -11.26 -8.50
C LEU A 67 -10.77 -9.85 -9.06
N ALA A 68 -10.41 -9.75 -10.35
CA ALA A 68 -10.23 -8.45 -11.01
C ALA A 68 -11.55 -7.70 -11.21
N HIS A 69 -12.67 -8.42 -11.29
CA HIS A 69 -14.01 -7.82 -11.39
C HIS A 69 -14.52 -7.32 -10.03
N VAL A 70 -14.37 -8.13 -8.98
CA VAL A 70 -14.86 -7.82 -7.62
C VAL A 70 -13.96 -6.82 -6.89
N ALA A 71 -12.67 -6.89 -7.12
CA ALA A 71 -11.67 -6.01 -6.54
C ALA A 71 -10.73 -5.51 -7.65
N PRO A 72 -11.21 -4.58 -8.51
CA PRO A 72 -10.41 -4.03 -9.60
C PRO A 72 -9.21 -3.25 -9.07
N PRO A 73 -8.19 -3.00 -9.90
CA PRO A 73 -7.10 -2.10 -9.54
C PRO A 73 -7.63 -0.74 -9.07
N ILE A 74 -6.94 -0.14 -8.11
CA ILE A 74 -7.31 1.17 -7.59
C ILE A 74 -7.18 2.21 -8.70
N ASP A 75 -8.24 3.00 -8.93
CA ASP A 75 -8.18 4.19 -9.77
C ASP A 75 -7.65 5.37 -8.95
N TRP A 76 -6.45 5.85 -9.30
CA TRP A 76 -5.79 6.96 -8.62
C TRP A 76 -6.11 8.33 -9.21
N LEU A 77 -6.93 8.39 -10.27
CA LEU A 77 -7.31 9.67 -10.89
C LEU A 77 -8.02 10.63 -9.90
N PRO A 78 -8.92 10.17 -9.01
CA PRO A 78 -9.51 11.06 -8.02
C PRO A 78 -8.48 11.63 -7.03
N ALA A 79 -7.44 10.87 -6.65
CA ALA A 79 -6.34 11.37 -5.83
C ALA A 79 -5.55 12.46 -6.56
N THR A 80 -5.33 12.29 -7.86
CA THR A 80 -4.68 13.28 -8.73
C THR A 80 -5.46 14.61 -8.75
N GLU A 81 -6.78 14.56 -8.87
CA GLU A 81 -7.63 15.75 -8.84
C GLU A 81 -7.62 16.45 -7.47
N ARG A 82 -7.55 15.67 -6.38
CA ARG A 82 -7.41 16.23 -5.03
C ARG A 82 -6.04 16.86 -4.81
N LEU A 83 -4.97 16.22 -5.28
CA LEU A 83 -3.62 16.81 -5.26
C LEU A 83 -3.60 18.14 -6.01
N LYS A 84 -4.17 18.19 -7.22
CA LYS A 84 -4.30 19.41 -8.01
C LYS A 84 -5.03 20.54 -7.26
N GLN A 85 -6.07 20.20 -6.50
CA GLN A 85 -6.79 21.18 -5.67
C GLN A 85 -5.93 21.66 -4.49
N ALA A 86 -5.27 20.74 -3.78
CA ALA A 86 -4.42 21.08 -2.63
C ALA A 86 -3.20 21.93 -3.03
N LEU A 87 -2.62 21.70 -4.22
CA LEU A 87 -1.46 22.45 -4.69
C LEU A 87 -1.74 23.95 -4.93
N LYS A 88 -3.01 24.36 -5.03
CA LYS A 88 -3.37 25.79 -5.14
C LYS A 88 -3.00 26.59 -3.91
N ASP A 89 -2.99 25.96 -2.75
CA ASP A 89 -2.61 26.63 -1.50
C ASP A 89 -1.10 26.80 -1.35
N TYR A 90 -0.32 26.23 -2.30
CA TYR A 90 1.14 26.23 -2.31
C TYR A 90 1.75 26.78 -3.61
N GLU A 91 1.01 27.65 -4.33
CA GLU A 91 1.47 28.20 -5.61
C GLU A 91 2.77 29.02 -5.50
N ASP A 92 3.06 29.59 -4.35
CA ASP A 92 4.30 30.34 -4.10
C ASP A 92 5.47 29.48 -3.60
N ALA A 93 5.23 28.20 -3.28
CA ALA A 93 6.27 27.32 -2.80
C ALA A 93 7.21 26.88 -3.93
N PRO A 94 8.54 26.96 -3.74
CA PRO A 94 9.47 26.51 -4.78
C PRO A 94 9.44 24.99 -4.95
N VAL A 95 9.15 24.26 -3.89
CA VAL A 95 9.06 22.78 -3.87
C VAL A 95 7.86 22.37 -3.03
N VAL A 96 7.08 21.43 -3.53
CA VAL A 96 6.06 20.71 -2.76
C VAL A 96 6.33 19.21 -2.89
N LEU A 97 6.34 18.50 -1.77
CA LEU A 97 6.45 17.04 -1.75
C LEU A 97 5.07 16.43 -1.61
N PHE A 98 4.78 15.40 -2.41
CA PHE A 98 3.63 14.53 -2.23
C PHE A 98 4.14 13.14 -1.85
N ILE A 99 3.93 12.75 -0.60
CA ILE A 99 4.43 11.47 -0.09
C ILE A 99 3.32 10.46 0.07
N SER A 100 3.66 9.19 -0.13
CA SER A 100 2.78 8.07 0.19
C SER A 100 3.59 6.90 0.74
N PRO A 101 2.97 6.01 1.52
CA PRO A 101 3.63 4.77 1.90
C PRO A 101 3.81 3.87 0.67
N PRO A 102 4.61 2.80 0.76
CA PRO A 102 4.68 1.78 -0.27
C PRO A 102 3.28 1.35 -0.72
N TYR A 103 3.10 1.15 -2.03
CA TYR A 103 1.79 0.85 -2.67
C TYR A 103 0.75 2.00 -2.63
N GLY A 104 1.15 3.21 -2.26
CA GLY A 104 0.30 4.41 -2.27
C GLY A 104 0.35 5.19 -3.57
N GLU A 105 1.11 4.71 -4.58
CA GLU A 105 1.12 5.18 -5.97
C GLU A 105 1.36 6.68 -6.16
N HIS A 106 2.17 7.30 -5.30
CA HIS A 106 2.56 8.71 -5.44
C HIS A 106 3.12 9.03 -6.84
N SER A 107 3.87 8.08 -7.41
CA SER A 107 4.45 8.25 -8.75
C SER A 107 3.39 8.35 -9.83
N THR A 108 2.34 7.53 -9.75
CA THR A 108 1.18 7.56 -10.67
C THR A 108 0.41 8.87 -10.51
N VAL A 109 0.14 9.29 -9.26
CA VAL A 109 -0.61 10.51 -8.95
C VAL A 109 0.12 11.75 -9.46
N VAL A 110 1.43 11.88 -9.19
CA VAL A 110 2.23 13.03 -9.65
C VAL A 110 2.43 13.01 -11.16
N SER A 111 2.65 11.84 -11.79
CA SER A 111 2.75 11.73 -13.25
C SER A 111 1.47 12.15 -13.95
N GLN A 112 0.32 11.70 -13.48
CA GLN A 112 -0.98 12.06 -14.03
C GLN A 112 -1.24 13.57 -13.86
N TRP A 113 -0.93 14.12 -12.68
CA TRP A 113 -1.04 15.56 -12.45
C TRP A 113 -0.15 16.37 -13.39
N ALA A 114 1.11 15.99 -13.55
CA ALA A 114 2.05 16.66 -14.43
C ALA A 114 1.58 16.62 -15.89
N ALA A 115 1.11 15.46 -16.35
CA ALA A 115 0.54 15.31 -17.69
C ALA A 115 -0.71 16.18 -17.91
N GLN A 116 -1.61 16.26 -16.95
CA GLN A 116 -2.80 17.13 -17.02
C GLN A 116 -2.46 18.63 -17.06
N GLN A 117 -1.31 19.03 -16.52
CA GLN A 117 -0.86 20.42 -16.47
C GLN A 117 0.19 20.76 -17.54
N ASP A 118 0.51 19.81 -18.40
CA ASP A 118 1.57 19.94 -19.43
C ASP A 118 2.94 20.33 -18.82
N ILE A 119 3.24 19.74 -17.65
CA ILE A 119 4.48 19.95 -16.88
C ILE A 119 5.46 18.83 -17.20
N PRO A 120 6.71 19.15 -17.62
CA PRO A 120 7.71 18.12 -17.89
C PRO A 120 8.15 17.41 -16.59
N CYS A 121 8.33 16.09 -16.70
CA CYS A 121 8.94 15.29 -15.67
C CYS A 121 10.43 15.14 -15.93
N LEU A 122 11.26 15.26 -14.88
CA LEU A 122 12.69 14.97 -14.99
C LEU A 122 12.93 13.48 -15.24
N THR A 123 13.91 13.21 -16.09
CA THR A 123 14.30 11.85 -16.42
C THR A 123 15.00 11.18 -15.25
N VAL A 124 14.63 9.93 -14.97
CA VAL A 124 15.32 9.13 -13.94
C VAL A 124 16.78 8.88 -14.39
N PRO A 125 17.78 9.23 -13.56
CA PRO A 125 19.18 9.01 -13.91
C PRO A 125 19.51 7.51 -13.96
N MET A 126 20.44 7.15 -14.83
CA MET A 126 20.94 5.77 -14.89
C MET A 126 21.71 5.42 -13.62
N LEU A 127 21.71 4.14 -13.25
CA LEU A 127 22.45 3.66 -12.07
C LEU A 127 23.93 4.10 -12.08
N LYS A 128 24.57 4.07 -13.25
CA LYS A 128 25.96 4.53 -13.39
C LYS A 128 26.13 6.00 -13.00
N GLU A 129 25.21 6.87 -13.42
CA GLU A 129 25.25 8.30 -13.08
C GLU A 129 25.10 8.51 -11.58
N LEU A 130 24.23 7.72 -10.91
CA LEU A 130 24.07 7.77 -9.46
C LEU A 130 25.32 7.30 -8.73
N VAL A 131 25.94 6.22 -9.17
CA VAL A 131 27.16 5.66 -8.56
C VAL A 131 28.36 6.60 -8.74
N ASP A 132 28.47 7.21 -9.94
CA ASP A 132 29.55 8.15 -10.27
C ASP A 132 29.32 9.54 -9.65
N GLY A 133 28.12 9.84 -9.12
CA GLY A 133 27.73 11.15 -8.56
C GLY A 133 27.58 12.22 -9.63
N SER A 134 27.13 11.85 -10.83
CA SER A 134 26.88 12.78 -11.95
C SER A 134 25.78 13.78 -11.61
N LEU A 135 26.01 15.04 -11.96
CA LEU A 135 25.01 16.12 -11.82
C LEU A 135 24.31 16.46 -13.15
N ALA A 136 24.60 15.75 -14.24
CA ALA A 136 24.09 16.06 -15.55
C ALA A 136 22.55 16.14 -15.60
N TRP A 137 21.87 15.19 -14.96
CA TRP A 137 20.42 15.15 -14.87
C TRP A 137 19.80 16.30 -14.04
N VAL A 138 20.58 16.90 -13.11
CA VAL A 138 20.14 18.07 -12.34
C VAL A 138 20.16 19.33 -13.21
N GLU A 139 21.09 19.41 -14.16
CA GLU A 139 21.17 20.55 -15.06
C GLU A 139 19.95 20.63 -16.02
N ASP A 140 19.28 19.52 -16.30
CA ASP A 140 18.05 19.50 -17.10
C ASP A 140 16.93 20.34 -16.44
N ALA A 141 16.90 20.43 -15.12
CA ALA A 141 15.93 21.24 -14.38
C ALA A 141 16.18 22.75 -14.51
N THR A 142 17.41 23.19 -14.80
CA THR A 142 17.78 24.61 -14.82
C THR A 142 17.05 25.42 -15.90
N GLN A 143 16.62 24.79 -16.96
CA GLN A 143 15.92 25.42 -18.09
C GLN A 143 14.40 25.43 -17.92
N LEU A 144 13.87 24.79 -16.87
CA LEU A 144 12.46 24.61 -16.68
C LEU A 144 11.89 25.61 -15.67
N LYS A 145 10.77 26.25 -16.01
CA LYS A 145 10.04 27.12 -15.07
C LYS A 145 9.20 26.32 -14.07
N ARG A 146 8.64 25.20 -14.54
CA ARG A 146 7.89 24.24 -13.72
C ARG A 146 8.27 22.85 -14.18
N TRP A 147 8.42 21.95 -13.23
CA TRP A 147 8.82 20.56 -13.48
C TRP A 147 8.34 19.63 -12.36
N ALA A 148 8.36 18.35 -12.62
CA ALA A 148 7.96 17.34 -11.65
C ALA A 148 8.97 16.20 -11.57
N ILE A 149 9.03 15.56 -10.42
CA ILE A 149 9.63 14.24 -10.23
C ILE A 149 8.55 13.32 -9.70
N PRO A 150 8.09 12.33 -10.47
CA PRO A 150 7.07 11.39 -10.00
C PRO A 150 7.51 10.50 -8.84
N ALA A 151 8.79 10.11 -8.80
CA ALA A 151 9.34 9.17 -7.82
C ALA A 151 10.79 9.54 -7.46
N LEU A 152 10.95 10.29 -6.37
CA LEU A 152 12.25 10.81 -5.95
C LEU A 152 13.20 9.68 -5.49
N GLU A 153 12.67 8.56 -5.02
CA GLU A 153 13.42 7.36 -4.64
C GLU A 153 14.28 6.77 -5.76
N TYR A 154 14.01 7.11 -7.01
CA TYR A 154 14.79 6.67 -8.17
C TYR A 154 15.89 7.65 -8.58
N HIS A 155 15.98 8.81 -7.91
CA HIS A 155 16.94 9.87 -8.23
C HIS A 155 18.14 9.90 -7.30
N PHE A 156 18.28 8.92 -6.43
CA PHE A 156 19.46 8.76 -5.57
C PHE A 156 19.74 7.28 -5.28
N LEU A 157 20.92 7.06 -4.75
CA LEU A 157 21.31 5.75 -4.23
C LEU A 157 21.97 5.97 -2.86
N ARG A 158 21.67 5.12 -1.87
CA ARG A 158 22.32 5.14 -0.55
C ARG A 158 23.75 4.63 -0.68
N HIS A 159 24.58 5.41 -1.33
CA HIS A 159 25.97 5.18 -1.65
C HIS A 159 26.76 6.47 -1.44
N THR A 160 28.09 6.40 -1.31
CA THR A 160 28.94 7.55 -1.01
C THR A 160 28.71 8.74 -1.96
N ASN A 161 28.65 8.50 -3.26
CA ASN A 161 28.40 9.52 -4.27
C ASN A 161 26.92 9.61 -4.66
N GLY A 162 26.13 8.56 -4.38
CA GLY A 162 24.78 8.43 -4.88
C GLY A 162 23.77 9.44 -4.32
N LEU A 163 24.12 10.14 -3.24
CA LEU A 163 23.32 11.24 -2.67
C LEU A 163 23.70 12.61 -3.22
N GLN A 164 24.81 12.73 -3.97
CA GLN A 164 25.32 14.03 -4.40
C GLN A 164 24.32 14.75 -5.31
N GLY A 165 23.78 14.05 -6.30
CA GLY A 165 22.80 14.62 -7.24
C GLY A 165 21.52 15.09 -6.57
N VAL A 166 20.92 14.28 -5.69
CA VAL A 166 19.68 14.66 -5.00
C VAL A 166 19.89 15.80 -4.00
N ARG A 167 21.05 15.85 -3.32
CA ARG A 167 21.41 17.00 -2.47
C ARG A 167 21.50 18.29 -3.25
N GLU A 168 22.22 18.29 -4.36
CA GLU A 168 22.38 19.45 -5.23
C GLU A 168 21.03 19.91 -5.80
N LEU A 169 20.21 18.95 -6.29
CA LEU A 169 18.86 19.23 -6.77
C LEU A 169 18.02 19.93 -5.70
N LEU A 170 17.93 19.31 -4.52
CA LEU A 170 17.10 19.84 -3.42
C LEU A 170 17.62 21.20 -2.92
N GLU A 171 18.93 21.38 -2.77
CA GLU A 171 19.51 22.66 -2.38
C GLU A 171 19.18 23.77 -3.38
N ARG A 172 19.34 23.51 -4.69
CA ARG A 172 19.01 24.48 -5.74
C ARG A 172 17.51 24.75 -5.83
N ALA A 173 16.68 23.72 -5.71
CA ALA A 173 15.22 23.84 -5.77
C ALA A 173 14.69 24.65 -4.56
N LEU A 174 15.11 24.31 -3.35
CA LEU A 174 14.70 24.98 -2.12
C LEU A 174 15.19 26.45 -2.05
N SER A 175 16.36 26.74 -2.61
CA SER A 175 16.84 28.12 -2.72
C SER A 175 16.18 28.93 -3.83
N GLY A 176 15.22 28.35 -4.56
CA GLY A 176 14.52 29.02 -5.66
C GLY A 176 15.37 29.23 -6.93
N ARG A 177 16.54 28.58 -7.02
CA ARG A 177 17.41 28.65 -8.20
C ARG A 177 16.90 27.79 -9.36
N LEU A 178 16.02 26.84 -9.10
CA LEU A 178 15.28 26.07 -10.08
C LEU A 178 13.84 26.55 -10.11
N GLY A 179 13.11 26.29 -11.19
CA GLY A 179 11.69 26.61 -11.24
C GLY A 179 10.88 25.86 -10.20
N GLN A 180 9.58 26.15 -10.14
CA GLN A 180 8.67 25.47 -9.20
C GLN A 180 8.57 23.97 -9.49
N SER A 181 8.52 23.16 -8.44
CA SER A 181 8.48 21.71 -8.59
C SER A 181 7.51 21.03 -7.64
N VAL A 182 6.95 19.91 -8.13
CA VAL A 182 6.22 18.93 -7.33
C VAL A 182 6.96 17.60 -7.43
N MET A 183 7.30 17.04 -6.30
CA MET A 183 8.03 15.77 -6.24
C MET A 183 7.21 14.72 -5.50
N GLY A 184 6.90 13.62 -6.16
CA GLY A 184 6.39 12.40 -5.55
C GLY A 184 7.51 11.68 -4.82
N CYS A 185 7.23 11.11 -3.67
CA CYS A 185 8.24 10.46 -2.85
C CYS A 185 7.63 9.36 -2.00
N ASP A 186 8.29 8.21 -1.92
CA ASP A 186 7.94 7.20 -0.92
C ASP A 186 8.19 7.75 0.50
N SER A 187 7.33 7.41 1.46
CA SER A 187 7.43 7.88 2.85
C SER A 187 8.74 7.49 3.54
N TRP A 188 9.32 6.33 3.20
CA TRP A 188 10.62 5.88 3.69
C TRP A 188 11.76 6.68 3.10
N THR A 189 11.67 6.98 1.81
CA THR A 189 12.60 7.90 1.12
C THR A 189 12.56 9.27 1.76
N TYR A 190 11.36 9.82 1.98
CA TYR A 190 11.19 11.11 2.65
C TYR A 190 11.86 11.11 4.02
N ALA A 191 11.57 10.14 4.87
CA ALA A 191 12.19 10.03 6.19
C ALA A 191 13.72 9.98 6.11
N TYR A 192 14.26 9.20 5.15
CA TYR A 192 15.70 9.12 4.94
C TYR A 192 16.29 10.43 4.45
N LEU A 193 15.72 11.10 3.45
CA LEU A 193 16.21 12.37 2.92
C LEU A 193 16.08 13.52 3.91
N GLN A 194 15.04 13.52 4.74
CA GLN A 194 14.89 14.50 5.82
C GLN A 194 16.10 14.47 6.77
N HIS A 195 16.63 13.28 7.09
CA HIS A 195 17.83 13.15 7.92
C HIS A 195 19.15 13.37 7.16
N ALA A 196 19.20 12.92 5.89
CA ALA A 196 20.45 12.92 5.11
C ALA A 196 20.74 14.26 4.43
N VAL A 197 19.70 15.02 4.09
CA VAL A 197 19.81 16.28 3.31
C VAL A 197 19.25 17.47 4.09
N GLY A 198 18.17 17.26 4.85
CA GLY A 198 17.39 18.34 5.49
C GLY A 198 16.30 18.85 4.56
N LEU A 199 15.04 18.64 4.98
CA LEU A 199 13.84 19.06 4.23
C LEU A 199 12.96 19.95 5.12
N GLU A 200 13.57 20.70 6.02
CA GLU A 200 12.86 21.56 6.95
C GLU A 200 12.14 22.68 6.22
N GLY A 201 10.88 22.90 6.57
CA GLY A 201 10.07 23.98 5.99
C GLY A 201 9.52 23.70 4.58
N VAL A 202 9.78 22.52 4.00
CA VAL A 202 9.18 22.10 2.73
C VAL A 202 7.72 21.71 2.97
N PRO A 203 6.75 22.23 2.23
CA PRO A 203 5.39 21.71 2.25
C PRO A 203 5.35 20.24 1.84
N VAL A 204 4.78 19.41 2.71
CA VAL A 204 4.64 17.96 2.48
C VAL A 204 3.17 17.59 2.56
N LEU A 205 2.65 17.04 1.48
CA LEU A 205 1.28 16.58 1.34
C LEU A 205 1.22 15.07 1.31
N THR A 206 0.12 14.50 1.80
CA THR A 206 -0.14 13.06 1.75
C THR A 206 -1.64 12.79 1.67
N LEU A 207 -2.02 11.56 1.35
CA LEU A 207 -3.39 11.11 1.49
C LEU A 207 -3.69 10.80 2.97
N GLN A 208 -4.83 11.28 3.46
CA GLN A 208 -5.31 10.98 4.81
C GLN A 208 -5.52 9.48 4.99
N GLY A 209 -5.11 8.92 6.13
CA GLY A 209 -5.39 7.52 6.47
C GLY A 209 -6.89 7.25 6.59
N LEU A 210 -7.33 6.13 6.03
CA LEU A 210 -8.74 5.73 5.96
C LEU A 210 -9.17 4.98 7.21
N GLU A 211 -10.30 5.36 7.77
CA GLU A 211 -11.01 4.59 8.79
C GLU A 211 -11.74 3.39 8.18
N GLY A 212 -12.15 2.43 9.03
CA GLY A 212 -12.85 1.22 8.58
C GLY A 212 -14.14 1.50 7.79
N GLU A 213 -14.86 2.55 8.12
CA GLU A 213 -16.08 2.96 7.41
C GLU A 213 -15.77 3.46 6.00
N GLN A 214 -14.70 4.23 5.84
CA GLN A 214 -14.26 4.72 4.53
C GLN A 214 -13.75 3.56 3.65
N LEU A 215 -13.03 2.58 4.25
CA LEU A 215 -12.64 1.37 3.54
C LEU A 215 -13.86 0.55 3.10
N ALA A 216 -14.88 0.40 3.97
CA ALA A 216 -16.12 -0.29 3.62
C ALA A 216 -16.81 0.37 2.43
N HIS A 217 -16.93 1.68 2.48
CA HIS A 217 -17.54 2.47 1.42
C HIS A 217 -16.76 2.31 0.10
N TYR A 218 -15.42 2.40 0.16
CA TYR A 218 -14.57 2.24 -1.02
C TYR A 218 -14.71 0.84 -1.64
N PHE A 219 -14.59 -0.22 -0.84
CA PHE A 219 -14.70 -1.58 -1.34
C PHE A 219 -16.10 -1.92 -1.87
N SER A 220 -17.14 -1.37 -1.25
CA SER A 220 -18.51 -1.50 -1.74
C SER A 220 -18.69 -0.83 -3.11
N GLN A 221 -18.17 0.37 -3.29
CA GLN A 221 -18.24 1.08 -4.59
C GLN A 221 -17.40 0.40 -5.67
N ALA A 222 -16.19 -0.04 -5.33
CA ALA A 222 -15.26 -0.67 -6.28
C ALA A 222 -15.80 -1.99 -6.83
N ALA A 223 -16.60 -2.69 -6.05
CA ALA A 223 -17.17 -3.96 -6.45
C ALA A 223 -18.45 -3.83 -7.31
N GLY A 224 -18.99 -2.63 -7.53
CA GLY A 224 -20.15 -2.38 -8.40
C GLY A 224 -21.47 -2.98 -7.90
N GLU A 225 -22.28 -3.53 -8.79
CA GLU A 225 -23.49 -4.31 -8.45
C GLU A 225 -23.09 -5.66 -7.85
N CYS A 226 -22.79 -5.67 -6.58
CA CYS A 226 -21.87 -6.59 -5.98
C CYS A 226 -22.46 -7.89 -5.45
N PRO A 227 -21.68 -8.98 -5.46
CA PRO A 227 -21.95 -10.11 -4.60
C PRO A 227 -21.91 -9.69 -3.13
N THR A 228 -22.77 -10.27 -2.32
CA THR A 228 -22.70 -10.07 -0.88
C THR A 228 -21.46 -10.73 -0.31
N VAL A 229 -20.62 -9.94 0.42
CA VAL A 229 -19.41 -10.46 1.06
C VAL A 229 -19.68 -10.77 2.51
N TYR A 230 -19.49 -12.02 2.92
CA TYR A 230 -19.70 -12.51 4.28
C TYR A 230 -18.37 -12.70 5.02
N SER A 231 -18.38 -12.47 6.32
CA SER A 231 -17.23 -12.79 7.19
C SER A 231 -17.22 -14.27 7.56
N THR A 232 -16.12 -14.99 7.38
CA THR A 232 -16.00 -16.39 7.84
C THR A 232 -16.11 -16.51 9.36
N ARG A 233 -15.78 -15.45 10.10
CA ARG A 233 -15.84 -15.41 11.55
C ARG A 233 -17.24 -15.27 12.11
N THR A 234 -18.06 -14.40 11.50
CA THR A 234 -19.37 -14.03 12.04
C THR A 234 -20.54 -14.58 11.22
N GLY A 235 -20.30 -15.00 9.98
CA GLY A 235 -21.34 -15.37 9.03
C GLY A 235 -22.20 -14.20 8.56
N LYS A 236 -21.85 -12.93 8.94
CA LYS A 236 -22.62 -11.75 8.60
C LYS A 236 -22.02 -11.04 7.40
N SER A 237 -22.85 -10.31 6.65
CA SER A 237 -22.42 -9.47 5.54
C SER A 237 -21.54 -8.31 6.03
N ILE A 238 -20.46 -8.01 5.28
CA ILE A 238 -19.47 -6.98 5.63
C ILE A 238 -19.76 -5.64 4.94
N LEU A 239 -20.38 -5.67 3.75
CA LEU A 239 -20.53 -4.47 2.91
C LEU A 239 -21.97 -3.95 2.84
N THR A 240 -22.93 -4.56 3.53
CA THR A 240 -24.34 -4.11 3.51
C THR A 240 -24.63 -3.02 4.56
N SER A 241 -25.56 -2.11 4.18
CA SER A 241 -25.92 -0.92 4.97
C SER A 241 -26.99 -1.16 6.04
N ASP A 242 -27.29 -2.40 6.42
CA ASP A 242 -28.34 -2.73 7.38
C ASP A 242 -27.90 -2.65 8.85
N SER A 243 -28.85 -2.68 9.77
CA SER A 243 -28.73 -2.37 11.21
C SER A 243 -27.66 -3.12 12.02
N ASP A 244 -27.03 -4.11 11.45
CA ASP A 244 -25.89 -4.86 12.02
C ASP A 244 -24.50 -4.28 11.68
N GLN A 245 -24.46 -3.04 11.17
CA GLN A 245 -23.27 -2.33 10.68
C GLN A 245 -22.08 -2.33 11.66
N LYS A 246 -22.33 -2.26 12.97
CA LYS A 246 -21.24 -2.13 13.96
C LYS A 246 -20.27 -3.30 13.99
N GLU A 247 -20.70 -4.53 13.71
CA GLU A 247 -19.80 -5.69 13.69
C GLU A 247 -19.07 -5.86 12.34
N ALA A 248 -19.77 -5.54 11.24
CA ALA A 248 -19.16 -5.50 9.91
C ALA A 248 -18.01 -4.50 9.84
N TYR A 249 -18.21 -3.30 10.36
CA TYR A 249 -17.18 -2.27 10.44
C TYR A 249 -15.98 -2.65 11.32
N LYS A 250 -16.17 -3.49 12.34
CA LYS A 250 -15.05 -3.93 13.19
C LYS A 250 -13.96 -4.67 12.43
N GLU A 251 -14.31 -5.47 11.42
CA GLU A 251 -13.30 -6.16 10.60
C GLU A 251 -12.52 -5.19 9.72
N LEU A 252 -13.23 -4.28 9.06
CA LEU A 252 -12.58 -3.26 8.24
C LEU A 252 -11.85 -2.20 9.09
N GLN A 253 -12.32 -1.91 10.29
CA GLN A 253 -11.60 -1.08 11.26
C GLN A 253 -10.29 -1.75 11.71
N ARG A 254 -10.29 -3.08 11.91
CA ARG A 254 -9.05 -3.84 12.18
C ARG A 254 -8.10 -3.79 10.99
N LEU A 255 -8.61 -3.93 9.78
CA LEU A 255 -7.82 -3.82 8.56
C LEU A 255 -7.24 -2.41 8.42
N ALA A 256 -8.05 -1.36 8.63
CA ALA A 256 -7.60 0.03 8.62
C ALA A 256 -6.48 0.28 9.63
N ALA A 257 -6.68 -0.16 10.88
CA ALA A 257 -5.66 -0.02 11.93
C ALA A 257 -4.38 -0.80 11.60
N HIS A 258 -4.51 -2.02 11.03
CA HIS A 258 -3.38 -2.85 10.62
C HIS A 258 -2.57 -2.21 9.48
N CYS A 259 -3.25 -1.65 8.50
CA CYS A 259 -2.65 -0.96 7.35
C CYS A 259 -2.38 0.52 7.61
N ARG A 260 -2.59 1.03 8.84
CA ARG A 260 -2.47 2.46 9.20
C ARG A 260 -3.33 3.38 8.32
N GLY A 261 -4.45 2.86 7.80
CA GLY A 261 -5.35 3.57 6.89
C GLY A 261 -4.87 3.65 5.44
N HIS A 262 -3.78 2.97 5.07
CA HIS A 262 -3.24 3.04 3.71
C HIS A 262 -4.04 2.17 2.74
N LEU A 263 -4.73 2.83 1.80
CA LEU A 263 -5.63 2.17 0.85
C LEU A 263 -4.93 1.10 0.02
N GLY A 264 -3.76 1.39 -0.53
CA GLY A 264 -3.02 0.45 -1.38
C GLY A 264 -2.70 -0.86 -0.67
N ILE A 265 -2.21 -0.77 0.59
CA ILE A 265 -1.91 -1.93 1.42
C ILE A 265 -3.21 -2.66 1.80
N ALA A 266 -4.25 -1.92 2.24
CA ALA A 266 -5.54 -2.49 2.61
C ALA A 266 -6.20 -3.24 1.44
N TRP A 267 -6.07 -2.71 0.21
CA TRP A 267 -6.56 -3.35 -0.99
C TRP A 267 -5.87 -4.71 -1.28
N HIS A 268 -4.56 -4.82 -1.06
CA HIS A 268 -3.86 -6.10 -1.18
C HIS A 268 -4.35 -7.14 -0.16
N TYR A 269 -4.53 -6.74 1.10
CA TYR A 269 -5.11 -7.61 2.13
C TYR A 269 -6.56 -7.99 1.82
N TRP A 270 -7.36 -7.06 1.31
CA TRP A 270 -8.73 -7.31 0.89
C TRP A 270 -8.77 -8.41 -0.17
N ARG A 271 -8.02 -8.26 -1.26
CA ARG A 271 -7.95 -9.21 -2.36
C ARG A 271 -7.50 -10.60 -1.94
N GLU A 272 -6.46 -10.67 -1.11
CA GLU A 272 -5.89 -11.94 -0.67
C GLU A 272 -6.86 -12.75 0.21
N ARG A 273 -7.76 -12.07 0.90
CA ARG A 273 -8.72 -12.70 1.82
C ARG A 273 -10.03 -13.09 1.17
N LEU A 274 -10.34 -12.62 -0.04
CA LEU A 274 -11.57 -12.98 -0.74
C LEU A 274 -11.55 -14.43 -1.20
N ARG A 275 -12.65 -15.14 -0.92
CA ARG A 275 -12.87 -16.55 -1.26
C ARG A 275 -14.25 -16.74 -1.86
N GLU A 276 -14.42 -17.83 -2.60
CA GLU A 276 -15.73 -18.32 -3.07
C GLU A 276 -15.96 -19.74 -2.56
N PRO A 277 -17.22 -20.19 -2.42
CA PRO A 277 -17.52 -21.57 -2.10
C PRO A 277 -16.90 -22.50 -3.15
N ALA A 278 -16.32 -23.63 -2.70
CA ALA A 278 -15.92 -24.69 -3.61
C ALA A 278 -17.19 -25.30 -4.24
N GLU A 279 -17.21 -25.47 -5.55
CA GLU A 279 -18.27 -26.19 -6.21
C GLU A 279 -18.22 -27.64 -5.74
N ASP A 280 -19.32 -28.16 -5.17
CA ASP A 280 -19.43 -29.55 -4.85
C ASP A 280 -19.32 -30.36 -6.15
N SER A 281 -18.22 -31.15 -6.27
CA SER A 281 -17.96 -32.02 -7.39
C SER A 281 -18.89 -33.26 -7.42
N ASP A 282 -19.90 -33.32 -6.54
CA ASP A 282 -20.80 -34.46 -6.36
C ASP A 282 -22.21 -34.27 -6.91
N SER A 283 -22.39 -33.55 -8.03
CA SER A 283 -23.67 -33.62 -8.77
C SER A 283 -23.56 -34.25 -10.16
N SER A 284 -22.75 -35.33 -10.29
CA SER A 284 -22.80 -36.20 -11.43
C SER A 284 -23.22 -37.60 -10.98
N ASP A 285 -24.48 -37.76 -10.55
CA ASP A 285 -25.22 -39.00 -10.87
C ASP A 285 -26.73 -38.83 -10.60
N ASN A 286 -27.43 -39.12 -11.65
CA ASN A 286 -28.82 -39.61 -11.72
C ASN A 286 -30.00 -38.64 -11.84
N ASN A 287 -30.56 -38.80 -12.97
CA ASN A 287 -31.98 -38.79 -13.39
C ASN A 287 -32.48 -37.53 -14.07
N GLY A 288 -32.60 -37.76 -15.39
CA GLY A 288 -33.51 -37.00 -16.22
C GLY A 288 -34.93 -36.95 -15.65
N HIS A 289 -35.44 -35.74 -15.49
CA HIS A 289 -36.82 -35.42 -15.88
C HIS A 289 -37.13 -33.94 -15.71
N LYS A 290 -37.62 -33.39 -16.80
CA LYS A 290 -38.51 -32.24 -16.94
C LYS A 290 -37.98 -30.85 -16.71
N CYS A 291 -37.88 -30.17 -17.84
CA CYS A 291 -38.14 -28.75 -17.99
C CYS A 291 -39.34 -28.27 -17.17
N SER A 292 -39.13 -27.31 -16.33
CA SER A 292 -40.15 -26.30 -16.03
C SER A 292 -39.43 -24.98 -15.84
N ASP A 293 -39.81 -24.06 -16.65
CA ASP A 293 -39.47 -22.62 -16.61
C ASP A 293 -39.50 -22.12 -15.17
N LYS A 294 -38.33 -21.69 -14.67
CA LYS A 294 -38.23 -20.75 -13.57
C LYS A 294 -37.29 -19.66 -14.04
N GLU A 295 -37.92 -18.53 -14.21
CA GLU A 295 -37.38 -17.23 -14.42
C GLU A 295 -36.16 -16.96 -13.57
N ASP A 296 -35.24 -16.18 -14.13
CA ASP A 296 -34.13 -15.46 -13.55
C ASP A 296 -34.11 -15.39 -12.01
N SER A 297 -33.55 -16.38 -11.37
CA SER A 297 -33.06 -16.23 -10.02
C SER A 297 -31.68 -15.59 -10.14
N ASP A 298 -31.66 -14.32 -9.87
CA ASP A 298 -30.51 -13.49 -9.52
C ASP A 298 -29.62 -14.32 -8.55
N THR A 299 -28.68 -15.08 -9.09
CA THR A 299 -27.68 -15.80 -8.31
C THR A 299 -26.71 -14.73 -7.80
N SER A 300 -27.13 -14.00 -6.76
CA SER A 300 -26.23 -13.14 -5.98
C SER A 300 -25.04 -14.02 -5.57
N GLN A 301 -23.90 -13.81 -6.22
CA GLN A 301 -22.69 -14.58 -5.97
C GLN A 301 -22.22 -14.29 -4.54
N GLU A 302 -22.33 -15.27 -3.67
CA GLU A 302 -21.83 -15.16 -2.31
C GLU A 302 -20.30 -15.22 -2.31
N LEU A 303 -19.67 -14.24 -1.66
CA LEU A 303 -18.24 -14.22 -1.40
C LEU A 303 -17.99 -14.25 0.09
N TRP A 304 -16.84 -14.75 0.45
CA TRP A 304 -16.40 -14.87 1.83
C TRP A 304 -15.08 -14.16 2.04
N LEU A 305 -14.97 -13.44 3.17
CA LEU A 305 -13.73 -12.82 3.62
C LEU A 305 -13.14 -13.64 4.76
N LEU A 306 -11.93 -14.18 4.57
CA LEU A 306 -11.21 -14.90 5.61
C LEU A 306 -10.94 -13.99 6.81
N ASP A 307 -11.09 -14.51 8.03
CA ASP A 307 -10.80 -13.74 9.27
C ASP A 307 -9.29 -13.50 9.45
N ALA A 308 -8.47 -14.48 9.11
CA ALA A 308 -7.02 -14.37 9.25
C ALA A 308 -6.43 -13.34 8.28
N LEU A 309 -5.63 -12.41 8.81
CA LEU A 309 -4.73 -11.60 8.00
C LEU A 309 -3.58 -12.50 7.56
N ALA A 310 -3.48 -12.75 6.25
CA ALA A 310 -2.41 -13.57 5.66
C ALA A 310 -1.07 -12.80 5.73
N GLU A 311 -0.48 -12.72 6.91
CA GLU A 311 0.83 -12.09 7.10
C GLU A 311 1.94 -13.11 6.87
N ALA A 312 2.99 -12.69 6.17
CA ALA A 312 4.22 -13.47 6.08
C ALA A 312 4.91 -13.52 7.45
N GLU A 313 5.25 -14.72 7.90
CA GLU A 313 5.97 -14.91 9.15
C GLU A 313 7.44 -14.49 8.98
N LEU A 314 7.84 -13.44 9.70
CA LEU A 314 9.25 -13.07 9.79
C LEU A 314 10.03 -14.15 10.54
N PRO A 315 11.27 -14.46 10.12
CA PRO A 315 12.15 -15.36 10.88
C PRO A 315 12.34 -14.83 12.30
N THR A 316 12.31 -15.72 13.29
CA THR A 316 12.56 -15.36 14.70
C THR A 316 13.95 -14.76 14.90
N ASP A 317 14.92 -15.22 14.11
CA ASP A 317 16.27 -14.66 14.03
C ASP A 317 16.49 -14.03 12.66
N THR A 318 15.96 -12.82 12.49
CA THR A 318 16.24 -12.01 11.32
C THR A 318 17.57 -11.31 11.53
N GLY A 319 18.65 -11.85 10.97
CA GLY A 319 19.99 -11.30 11.09
C GLY A 319 20.11 -9.87 10.54
N ASP A 320 21.26 -9.22 10.82
CA ASP A 320 21.52 -7.82 10.44
C ASP A 320 21.45 -7.62 8.91
N LEU A 321 21.94 -8.59 8.13
CA LEU A 321 21.88 -8.55 6.67
C LEU A 321 20.44 -8.45 6.17
N ALA A 322 19.56 -9.33 6.64
CA ALA A 322 18.15 -9.33 6.20
C ALA A 322 17.43 -8.04 6.65
N THR A 323 17.70 -7.55 7.87
CA THR A 323 17.14 -6.30 8.37
C THR A 323 17.59 -5.10 7.53
N LEU A 324 18.89 -4.99 7.24
CA LEU A 324 19.44 -3.92 6.43
C LEU A 324 18.94 -3.99 4.98
N LEU A 325 18.81 -5.18 4.43
CA LEU A 325 18.24 -5.41 3.10
C LEU A 325 16.81 -4.90 3.04
N LEU A 326 15.94 -5.29 3.99
CA LEU A 326 14.55 -4.85 4.05
C LEU A 326 14.44 -3.31 4.15
N HIS A 327 15.23 -2.71 5.03
CA HIS A 327 15.26 -1.24 5.18
C HIS A 327 15.74 -0.55 3.90
N THR A 328 16.77 -1.09 3.25
CA THR A 328 17.29 -0.54 1.99
C THR A 328 16.25 -0.60 0.88
N LEU A 329 15.51 -1.71 0.77
CA LEU A 329 14.46 -1.86 -0.23
C LEU A 329 13.30 -0.89 0.02
N LEU A 330 12.95 -0.61 1.27
CA LEU A 330 11.90 0.38 1.61
C LEU A 330 12.36 1.81 1.27
N ILE A 331 13.60 2.19 1.59
CA ILE A 331 14.13 3.52 1.27
C ILE A 331 14.10 3.81 -0.23
N HIS A 332 14.28 2.79 -1.07
CA HIS A 332 14.38 2.96 -2.53
C HIS A 332 13.14 2.52 -3.30
N GLY A 333 12.01 2.23 -2.62
CA GLY A 333 10.81 1.71 -3.28
C GLY A 333 11.09 0.45 -4.11
N GLY A 334 12.08 -0.36 -3.67
CA GLY A 334 12.61 -1.51 -4.38
C GLY A 334 13.89 -1.23 -5.18
N LEU A 335 14.71 -2.25 -5.39
CA LEU A 335 15.99 -2.17 -6.11
C LEU A 335 16.23 -3.41 -6.99
N GLU A 336 16.94 -3.18 -8.07
CA GLU A 336 17.44 -4.24 -8.94
C GLU A 336 18.72 -4.90 -8.36
N ASP A 337 19.04 -6.11 -8.84
CA ASP A 337 20.18 -6.88 -8.35
C ASP A 337 21.51 -6.11 -8.37
N HIS A 338 21.76 -5.39 -9.47
CA HIS A 338 23.01 -4.65 -9.61
C HIS A 338 23.06 -3.36 -8.79
N ALA A 339 21.92 -2.74 -8.49
CA ALA A 339 21.90 -1.60 -7.59
C ALA A 339 22.16 -2.01 -6.13
N LEU A 340 21.65 -3.18 -5.71
CA LEU A 340 21.86 -3.72 -4.37
C LEU A 340 23.33 -3.95 -4.03
N LYS A 341 24.18 -4.30 -5.01
CA LYS A 341 25.62 -4.46 -4.84
C LYS A 341 26.35 -3.19 -4.39
N HIS A 342 25.81 -2.04 -4.74
CA HIS A 342 26.41 -0.75 -4.39
C HIS A 342 25.96 -0.21 -3.03
N VAL A 343 24.83 -0.72 -2.49
CA VAL A 343 24.21 -0.17 -1.26
C VAL A 343 24.34 -1.09 -0.05
N LEU A 344 24.58 -2.39 -0.26
CA LEU A 344 24.72 -3.37 0.81
C LEU A 344 26.20 -3.63 1.12
N PRO A 345 26.60 -3.61 2.41
CA PRO A 345 28.00 -3.89 2.81
C PRO A 345 28.28 -5.40 2.91
N PHE A 346 27.61 -6.22 2.11
CA PHE A 346 27.70 -7.68 2.12
C PHE A 346 28.07 -8.19 0.73
N SER A 347 28.60 -9.42 0.68
CA SER A 347 28.90 -10.05 -0.60
C SER A 347 27.63 -10.31 -1.41
N ASP A 348 27.80 -10.37 -2.75
CA ASP A 348 26.70 -10.70 -3.66
C ASP A 348 26.02 -12.02 -3.29
N HIS A 349 26.81 -13.01 -2.87
CA HIS A 349 26.30 -14.33 -2.51
C HIS A 349 25.45 -14.30 -1.24
N GLU A 350 25.88 -13.61 -0.20
CA GLU A 350 25.12 -13.44 1.04
C GLU A 350 23.81 -12.68 0.78
N SER A 351 23.90 -11.57 0.03
CA SER A 351 22.75 -10.77 -0.37
C SER A 351 21.74 -11.57 -1.20
N LEU A 352 22.21 -12.40 -2.14
CA LEU A 352 21.37 -13.25 -2.98
C LEU A 352 20.64 -14.30 -2.13
N ASN A 353 21.38 -14.99 -1.24
CA ASN A 353 20.80 -15.99 -0.35
C ASN A 353 19.72 -15.41 0.57
N ALA A 354 19.97 -14.22 1.15
CA ALA A 354 19.00 -13.54 1.98
C ALA A 354 17.71 -13.17 1.21
N ARG A 355 17.86 -12.65 -0.01
CA ARG A 355 16.71 -12.30 -0.87
C ARG A 355 15.86 -13.52 -1.18
N PHE A 356 16.45 -14.63 -1.60
CA PHE A 356 15.71 -15.86 -1.89
C PHE A 356 15.09 -16.47 -0.64
N ALA A 357 15.77 -16.42 0.51
CA ALA A 357 15.21 -16.90 1.76
C ALA A 357 13.98 -16.10 2.19
N LEU A 358 14.02 -14.76 2.06
CA LEU A 358 12.89 -13.88 2.35
C LEU A 358 11.76 -14.04 1.30
N ALA A 359 12.10 -14.20 0.02
CA ALA A 359 11.11 -14.39 -1.04
C ALA A 359 10.35 -15.72 -0.88
N ARG A 360 11.01 -16.81 -0.51
CA ARG A 360 10.36 -18.11 -0.22
C ARG A 360 9.34 -18.03 0.92
N ARG A 361 9.48 -17.06 1.81
CA ARG A 361 8.55 -16.79 2.91
C ARG A 361 7.49 -15.74 2.55
N GLY A 362 7.46 -15.26 1.30
CA GLY A 362 6.55 -14.23 0.86
C GLY A 362 6.82 -12.83 1.43
N ILE A 363 8.01 -12.62 2.04
CA ILE A 363 8.39 -11.31 2.62
C ILE A 363 8.86 -10.36 1.53
N LEU A 364 9.57 -10.87 0.53
CA LEU A 364 9.97 -10.13 -0.65
C LEU A 364 9.22 -10.64 -1.88
N SER A 365 8.98 -9.74 -2.80
CA SER A 365 8.53 -10.04 -4.16
C SER A 365 9.49 -9.42 -5.17
N SER A 366 9.56 -10.01 -6.36
CA SER A 366 10.29 -9.42 -7.49
C SER A 366 9.31 -9.08 -8.59
N GLN A 367 9.27 -7.82 -8.98
CA GLN A 367 8.45 -7.32 -10.07
C GLN A 367 9.34 -6.58 -11.06
N GLN A 368 9.28 -6.97 -12.34
CA GLN A 368 10.07 -6.36 -13.41
C GLN A 368 11.59 -6.29 -13.10
N GLY A 369 12.12 -7.30 -12.40
CA GLY A 369 13.54 -7.35 -12.01
C GLY A 369 13.91 -6.54 -10.76
N ARG A 370 12.95 -5.85 -10.14
CA ARG A 370 13.15 -5.10 -8.88
C ARG A 370 12.65 -5.92 -7.69
N TRP A 371 13.47 -6.02 -6.68
CA TRP A 371 13.12 -6.60 -5.38
C TRP A 371 12.43 -5.54 -4.52
N GLN A 372 11.33 -5.92 -3.89
CA GLN A 372 10.58 -5.05 -2.99
C GLN A 372 9.97 -5.85 -1.84
N VAL A 373 9.66 -5.20 -0.73
CA VAL A 373 8.91 -5.79 0.37
C VAL A 373 7.50 -6.08 -0.12
N ALA A 374 7.02 -7.31 0.06
CA ALA A 374 5.67 -7.68 -0.38
C ALA A 374 4.59 -6.92 0.43
N PRO A 375 3.44 -6.56 -0.18
CA PRO A 375 2.43 -5.73 0.48
C PRO A 375 1.88 -6.36 1.77
N LEU A 376 1.68 -7.69 1.78
CA LEU A 376 1.19 -8.43 2.95
C LEU A 376 2.24 -8.57 4.06
N SER A 377 3.50 -8.23 3.81
CA SER A 377 4.58 -8.27 4.79
C SER A 377 4.95 -6.89 5.31
N TYR A 378 4.43 -5.82 4.70
CA TYR A 378 4.84 -4.46 4.99
C TYR A 378 4.67 -4.10 6.49
N ALA A 379 3.51 -4.40 7.08
CA ALA A 379 3.23 -4.09 8.47
C ALA A 379 4.19 -4.81 9.44
N SER A 380 4.48 -6.10 9.19
CA SER A 380 5.41 -6.90 10.00
C SER A 380 6.85 -6.44 9.83
N VAL A 381 7.26 -6.09 8.60
CA VAL A 381 8.60 -5.56 8.32
C VAL A 381 8.80 -4.20 8.98
N ARG A 382 7.81 -3.29 8.86
CA ARG A 382 7.85 -1.99 9.54
C ARG A 382 8.02 -2.13 11.05
N GLN A 383 7.24 -3.02 11.68
CA GLN A 383 7.34 -3.29 13.11
C GLN A 383 8.71 -3.88 13.50
N LEU A 384 9.28 -4.77 12.68
CA LEU A 384 10.63 -5.31 12.91
C LEU A 384 11.66 -4.18 12.90
N LEU A 385 11.64 -3.30 11.89
CA LEU A 385 12.58 -2.19 11.76
C LEU A 385 12.45 -1.20 12.92
N GLU A 386 11.22 -0.86 13.31
CA GLU A 386 10.93 -0.01 14.48
C GLU A 386 11.49 -0.62 15.77
N SER A 387 11.28 -1.93 15.99
CA SER A 387 11.77 -2.64 17.18
C SER A 387 13.29 -2.72 17.25
N ARG A 388 13.98 -2.58 16.13
CA ARG A 388 15.45 -2.56 16.02
C ARG A 388 16.04 -1.15 15.92
N ASN A 389 15.24 -0.12 16.18
CA ASN A 389 15.62 1.29 16.12
C ASN A 389 16.15 1.74 14.75
N TYR A 390 15.67 1.13 13.67
CA TYR A 390 15.88 1.69 12.33
C TYR A 390 14.97 2.89 12.14
N LEU A 391 15.40 3.80 11.25
CA LEU A 391 14.57 4.90 10.81
C LEU A 391 13.30 4.32 10.15
N VAL A 392 12.13 4.78 10.59
CA VAL A 392 10.83 4.42 10.03
C VAL A 392 10.14 5.62 9.42
N ASP A 393 9.22 5.38 8.52
CA ASP A 393 8.42 6.41 7.87
C ASP A 393 7.45 7.10 8.83
N PRO A 394 7.05 8.36 8.54
CA PRO A 394 6.14 9.14 9.39
C PRO A 394 4.66 8.74 9.24
N LEU A 395 4.28 7.97 8.21
CA LEU A 395 2.91 7.60 7.86
C LEU A 395 2.42 6.32 8.53
#